data_f52ca5a8eecf15422b9db41f994fa2f1
#
_entry.id   f52ca5a8eecf15422b9db41f994fa2f1
#
_cell.length_a   1.000
_cell.length_b   1.000
_cell.length_c   1.000
_cell.angle_alpha   90.00
_cell.angle_beta   90.00
_cell.angle_gamma   90.00
#
_symmetry.space_group_name_H-M   'P 1'
#
loop_
_entity.id
_entity.type
_entity.pdbx_description
1 polymer ?
#
loop_
_entity_poly.entity_id
_entity_poly.type
_entity_poly.pdbx_seq_one_letter_code
_entity_poly.pdbx_strand_id
1 'polypeptide(L)'
;MQIGSLIKQIDTSNNGLHEINDEELQELHKVLTTMMRDIASFCEKNDISWCLSGGSILGAVRHGGFIPWDDDIDIFMTRKNFEKLYRIFPKENCEYEIRRPGDKGYLLHYPQIIKKNTIAQSIQSSTEPENLFIDVFILENAPNNWLLRKMHGFICSALLFIDSTVRMKKCEKNLLKYGSSSPALIKAVKQRVFFSRFFSFFPLEKWLYISDRVFALIKDETTEYLVAPGGAKHYFGEIFERSRMTSYKTTKFEDQCFFIPKDYDYYLSLIHI
;
A
#
# COMPACT_ATOMS: atom_id res chain seq x y z
N MET A 1 20.12 -6.10 -3.62
CA MET A 1 19.42 -6.63 -2.42
C MET A 1 18.37 -5.59 -2.02
N GLN A 2 17.11 -5.98 -1.89
CA GLN A 2 16.04 -5.05 -1.53
C GLN A 2 16.16 -4.69 -0.03
N ILE A 3 16.06 -3.41 0.32
CA ILE A 3 16.16 -2.94 1.71
C ILE A 3 15.11 -3.60 2.60
N GLY A 4 13.90 -3.86 2.07
CA GLY A 4 12.85 -4.57 2.79
C GLY A 4 13.26 -5.96 3.30
N SER A 5 14.05 -6.73 2.53
CA SER A 5 14.55 -8.02 3.00
C SER A 5 15.61 -7.91 4.10
N LEU A 6 16.31 -6.78 4.18
CA LEU A 6 17.27 -6.51 5.25
C LEU A 6 16.58 -6.04 6.53
N ILE A 7 15.47 -5.31 6.41
CA ILE A 7 14.66 -4.89 7.56
C ILE A 7 14.06 -6.11 8.27
N LYS A 8 13.60 -7.11 7.52
CA LYS A 8 13.08 -8.37 8.09
C LYS A 8 14.12 -9.19 8.87
N GLN A 9 15.40 -8.85 8.78
CA GLN A 9 16.52 -9.53 9.49
C GLN A 9 17.00 -8.73 10.70
N ILE A 10 16.30 -7.66 11.10
CA ILE A 10 16.67 -6.88 12.28
C ILE A 10 16.38 -7.72 13.52
N ASP A 11 17.38 -7.83 14.40
CA ASP A 11 17.20 -8.42 15.73
C ASP A 11 16.41 -7.45 16.61
N THR A 12 15.22 -7.88 17.03
CA THR A 12 14.29 -7.09 17.84
C THR A 12 14.59 -7.16 19.33
N SER A 13 15.38 -8.16 19.78
CA SER A 13 15.59 -8.49 21.19
C SER A 13 16.27 -7.38 22.03
N ASN A 14 17.03 -6.47 21.40
CA ASN A 14 17.83 -5.45 22.09
C ASN A 14 17.47 -3.99 21.74
N ASN A 15 16.44 -3.73 20.94
CA ASN A 15 16.21 -2.42 20.33
C ASN A 15 15.00 -1.65 20.89
N GLY A 16 14.34 -2.15 21.94
CA GLY A 16 13.12 -1.56 22.48
C GLY A 16 11.92 -1.69 21.53
N LEU A 17 12.02 -2.61 20.56
CA LEU A 17 10.89 -3.05 19.74
C LEU A 17 10.20 -4.19 20.50
N HIS A 18 8.88 -4.17 20.47
CA HIS A 18 8.02 -5.23 20.96
C HIS A 18 7.49 -6.01 19.76
N GLU A 19 7.68 -7.32 19.75
CA GLU A 19 6.98 -8.18 18.80
C GLU A 19 5.54 -8.34 19.28
N ILE A 20 4.60 -8.09 18.37
CA ILE A 20 3.17 -8.29 18.64
C ILE A 20 2.96 -9.77 19.00
N ASN A 21 2.39 -10.03 20.18
CA ASN A 21 2.02 -11.37 20.59
C ASN A 21 0.68 -11.79 19.97
N ASP A 22 0.30 -13.07 20.12
CA ASP A 22 -0.90 -13.62 19.50
C ASP A 22 -2.19 -12.92 19.99
N GLU A 23 -2.26 -12.50 21.26
CA GLU A 23 -3.43 -11.80 21.81
C GLU A 23 -3.57 -10.40 21.22
N GLU A 24 -2.46 -9.66 21.15
CA GLU A 24 -2.40 -8.33 20.53
C GLU A 24 -2.72 -8.40 19.03
N LEU A 25 -2.22 -9.42 18.33
CA LEU A 25 -2.51 -9.63 16.91
C LEU A 25 -4.00 -9.93 16.69
N GLN A 26 -4.63 -10.74 17.54
CA GLN A 26 -6.06 -10.98 17.48
C GLN A 26 -6.89 -9.72 17.72
N GLU A 27 -6.49 -8.86 18.65
CA GLU A 27 -7.16 -7.57 18.86
C GLU A 27 -7.00 -6.65 17.66
N LEU A 28 -5.80 -6.59 17.05
CA LEU A 28 -5.55 -5.87 15.82
C LEU A 28 -6.46 -6.37 14.69
N HIS A 29 -6.55 -7.70 14.49
CA HIS A 29 -7.43 -8.31 13.49
C HIS A 29 -8.91 -7.89 13.67
N LYS A 30 -9.40 -7.85 14.92
CA LYS A 30 -10.77 -7.39 15.22
C LYS A 30 -10.99 -5.93 14.83
N VAL A 31 -10.01 -5.06 15.13
CA VAL A 31 -10.09 -3.63 14.77
C VAL A 31 -10.06 -3.47 13.27
N LEU A 32 -9.12 -4.12 12.56
CA LEU A 32 -9.01 -4.06 11.10
C LEU A 32 -10.25 -4.61 10.40
N THR A 33 -10.82 -5.73 10.89
CA THR A 33 -12.08 -6.28 10.38
C THR A 33 -13.23 -5.30 10.55
N THR A 34 -13.30 -4.61 11.71
CA THR A 34 -14.31 -3.58 11.96
C THR A 34 -14.14 -2.39 11.01
N MET A 35 -12.91 -1.90 10.82
CA MET A 35 -12.62 -0.85 9.84
C MET A 35 -13.09 -1.26 8.43
N MET A 36 -12.75 -2.49 8.03
CA MET A 36 -13.10 -2.98 6.70
C MET A 36 -14.61 -3.14 6.51
N ARG A 37 -15.34 -3.57 7.55
CA ARG A 37 -16.81 -3.64 7.54
C ARG A 37 -17.44 -2.25 7.34
N ASP A 38 -16.94 -1.23 8.05
CA ASP A 38 -17.43 0.15 7.94
C ASP A 38 -17.20 0.69 6.52
N ILE A 39 -15.99 0.45 5.97
CA ILE A 39 -15.63 0.84 4.60
C ILE A 39 -16.48 0.11 3.57
N ALA A 40 -16.68 -1.20 3.72
CA ALA A 40 -17.47 -2.03 2.83
C ALA A 40 -18.93 -1.57 2.78
N SER A 41 -19.53 -1.34 3.96
CA SER A 41 -20.90 -0.83 4.08
C SER A 41 -21.08 0.55 3.43
N PHE A 42 -20.09 1.43 3.63
CA PHE A 42 -20.10 2.74 2.99
C PHE A 42 -19.95 2.65 1.46
N CYS A 43 -19.05 1.81 0.98
CA CYS A 43 -18.84 1.59 -0.44
C CYS A 43 -20.09 1.04 -1.12
N GLU A 44 -20.78 0.09 -0.50
CA GLU A 44 -22.03 -0.48 -1.00
C GLU A 44 -23.12 0.59 -1.15
N LYS A 45 -23.35 1.41 -0.12
CA LYS A 45 -24.33 2.50 -0.16
C LYS A 45 -24.06 3.54 -1.24
N ASN A 46 -22.81 3.66 -1.65
CA ASN A 46 -22.35 4.70 -2.57
C ASN A 46 -21.92 4.18 -3.94
N ASP A 47 -22.22 2.95 -4.31
CA ASP A 47 -21.80 2.32 -5.57
C ASP A 47 -20.30 2.51 -5.84
N ILE A 48 -19.46 2.19 -4.85
CA ILE A 48 -18.01 2.21 -4.93
C ILE A 48 -17.50 0.77 -4.97
N SER A 49 -16.90 0.38 -6.08
CA SER A 49 -16.33 -0.97 -6.23
C SER A 49 -14.93 -1.04 -5.65
N TRP A 50 -14.65 -2.13 -4.95
CA TRP A 50 -13.36 -2.45 -4.34
C TRP A 50 -13.23 -3.98 -4.23
N CYS A 51 -12.03 -4.47 -3.99
CA CYS A 51 -11.80 -5.85 -3.59
C CYS A 51 -10.55 -5.95 -2.72
N LEU A 52 -10.38 -7.05 -1.98
CA LEU A 52 -9.13 -7.33 -1.27
C LEU A 52 -7.95 -7.39 -2.26
N SER A 53 -6.74 -7.18 -1.76
CA SER A 53 -5.49 -7.30 -2.52
C SER A 53 -4.41 -8.05 -1.75
N GLY A 54 -3.28 -8.32 -2.35
CA GLY A 54 -2.10 -8.83 -1.68
C GLY A 54 -2.31 -10.06 -0.79
N GLY A 55 -1.72 -9.98 0.38
CA GLY A 55 -1.85 -10.98 1.45
C GLY A 55 -3.29 -11.21 1.89
N SER A 56 -4.13 -10.17 1.86
CA SER A 56 -5.53 -10.27 2.26
C SER A 56 -6.35 -11.19 1.34
N ILE A 57 -6.07 -11.25 0.03
CA ILE A 57 -6.70 -12.26 -0.87
C ILE A 57 -6.24 -13.67 -0.48
N LEU A 58 -4.93 -13.83 -0.24
CA LEU A 58 -4.36 -15.13 0.12
C LEU A 58 -4.95 -15.63 1.44
N GLY A 59 -5.03 -14.76 2.44
CA GLY A 59 -5.66 -15.03 3.73
C GLY A 59 -7.12 -15.44 3.57
N ALA A 60 -7.90 -14.69 2.83
CA ALA A 60 -9.30 -15.00 2.53
C ALA A 60 -9.48 -16.38 1.90
N VAL A 61 -8.63 -16.73 0.93
CA VAL A 61 -8.75 -18.00 0.17
C VAL A 61 -8.25 -19.21 0.98
N ARG A 62 -7.15 -19.07 1.70
CA ARG A 62 -6.50 -20.20 2.40
C ARG A 62 -6.96 -20.38 3.85
N HIS A 63 -7.27 -19.28 4.53
CA HIS A 63 -7.58 -19.27 5.95
C HIS A 63 -9.03 -18.84 6.25
N GLY A 64 -9.73 -18.26 5.28
CA GLY A 64 -11.05 -17.68 5.49
C GLY A 64 -11.01 -16.42 6.35
N GLY A 65 -9.86 -15.73 6.41
CA GLY A 65 -9.58 -14.57 7.22
C GLY A 65 -8.15 -14.08 6.98
N PHE A 66 -7.51 -13.56 8.01
CA PHE A 66 -6.09 -13.16 7.92
C PHE A 66 -5.16 -14.36 7.71
N ILE A 67 -4.02 -14.13 7.11
CA ILE A 67 -2.87 -15.02 7.30
C ILE A 67 -2.50 -14.92 8.80
N PRO A 68 -2.25 -16.04 9.52
CA PRO A 68 -2.14 -16.02 10.99
C PRO A 68 -1.11 -15.06 11.60
N TRP A 69 -0.13 -14.62 10.84
CA TRP A 69 0.93 -13.68 11.26
C TRP A 69 0.90 -12.34 10.54
N ASP A 70 -0.17 -12.05 9.77
CA ASP A 70 -0.32 -10.81 9.02
C ASP A 70 -0.93 -9.73 9.92
N ASP A 71 -0.49 -8.49 9.77
CA ASP A 71 -0.87 -7.36 10.64
C ASP A 71 -1.56 -6.21 9.87
N ASP A 72 -1.96 -6.46 8.61
CA ASP A 72 -2.60 -5.47 7.75
C ASP A 72 -3.77 -6.02 6.93
N ILE A 73 -4.54 -5.12 6.34
CA ILE A 73 -5.51 -5.40 5.27
C ILE A 73 -5.19 -4.47 4.09
N ASP A 74 -5.11 -5.11 2.93
CA ASP A 74 -4.88 -4.45 1.66
C ASP A 74 -6.13 -4.52 0.78
N ILE A 75 -6.47 -3.41 0.11
CA ILE A 75 -7.56 -3.39 -0.86
C ILE A 75 -7.14 -2.78 -2.20
N PHE A 76 -7.79 -3.23 -3.27
CA PHE A 76 -7.73 -2.59 -4.58
C PHE A 76 -8.96 -1.73 -4.82
N MET A 77 -8.72 -0.57 -5.43
CA MET A 77 -9.76 0.27 -6.04
C MET A 77 -9.27 0.81 -7.38
N THR A 78 -10.14 0.94 -8.37
CA THR A 78 -9.81 1.75 -9.54
C THR A 78 -9.67 3.22 -9.14
N ARG A 79 -8.91 4.01 -9.88
CA ARG A 79 -8.74 5.46 -9.62
C ARG A 79 -10.08 6.18 -9.44
N LYS A 80 -11.06 5.88 -10.28
CA LYS A 80 -12.40 6.48 -10.22
C LYS A 80 -13.11 6.20 -8.88
N ASN A 81 -13.08 4.95 -8.44
CA ASN A 81 -13.69 4.54 -7.19
C ASN A 81 -12.98 5.16 -5.99
N PHE A 82 -11.64 5.17 -5.99
CA PHE A 82 -10.86 5.83 -4.95
C PHE A 82 -11.15 7.33 -4.86
N GLU A 83 -11.18 8.06 -5.97
CA GLU A 83 -11.47 9.49 -5.98
C GLU A 83 -12.91 9.79 -5.50
N LYS A 84 -13.87 8.89 -5.75
CA LYS A 84 -15.24 8.99 -5.20
C LYS A 84 -15.21 8.79 -3.68
N LEU A 85 -14.56 7.73 -3.19
CA LEU A 85 -14.39 7.45 -1.77
C LEU A 85 -13.72 8.63 -1.05
N TYR A 86 -12.58 9.07 -1.55
CA TYR A 86 -11.79 10.17 -0.97
C TYR A 86 -12.60 11.45 -0.74
N ARG A 87 -13.54 11.77 -1.65
CA ARG A 87 -14.34 13.00 -1.56
C ARG A 87 -15.45 12.93 -0.53
N ILE A 88 -16.01 11.75 -0.30
CA ILE A 88 -17.26 11.65 0.50
C ILE A 88 -17.06 10.95 1.85
N PHE A 89 -16.22 9.90 1.92
CA PHE A 89 -16.08 9.07 3.12
C PHE A 89 -15.64 9.84 4.38
N PRO A 90 -14.59 10.70 4.36
CA PRO A 90 -14.17 11.40 5.57
C PRO A 90 -15.18 12.44 6.08
N LYS A 91 -16.13 12.86 5.24
CA LYS A 91 -17.15 13.82 5.61
C LYS A 91 -18.32 13.17 6.36
N GLU A 92 -18.60 11.92 6.03
CA GLU A 92 -19.69 11.15 6.62
C GLU A 92 -19.23 10.29 7.81
N ASN A 93 -17.91 9.99 7.89
CA ASN A 93 -17.29 9.18 8.91
C ASN A 93 -16.18 9.94 9.64
N CYS A 94 -16.51 10.61 10.74
CA CYS A 94 -15.55 11.43 11.49
C CYS A 94 -14.44 10.64 12.19
N GLU A 95 -14.61 9.32 12.40
CA GLU A 95 -13.60 8.44 13.00
C GLU A 95 -12.46 8.09 12.05
N TYR A 96 -12.65 8.35 10.76
CA TYR A 96 -11.67 8.02 9.73
C TYR A 96 -11.11 9.27 9.06
N GLU A 97 -9.94 9.12 8.50
CA GLU A 97 -9.37 10.03 7.51
C GLU A 97 -8.77 9.23 6.37
N ILE A 98 -8.68 9.81 5.19
CA ILE A 98 -7.96 9.24 4.06
C ILE A 98 -6.76 10.14 3.77
N ARG A 99 -5.57 9.56 3.80
CA ARG A 99 -4.34 10.22 3.39
C ARG A 99 -3.85 9.64 2.08
N ARG A 100 -3.28 10.50 1.25
CA ARG A 100 -2.79 10.13 -0.08
C ARG A 100 -1.44 10.75 -0.40
N PRO A 101 -0.75 10.24 -1.44
CA PRO A 101 0.53 10.80 -1.89
C PRO A 101 0.43 12.30 -2.13
N GLY A 102 1.35 13.05 -1.53
CA GLY A 102 1.40 14.52 -1.60
C GLY A 102 0.77 15.26 -0.42
N ASP A 103 0.04 14.60 0.46
CA ASP A 103 -0.43 15.20 1.71
C ASP A 103 0.75 15.55 2.63
N LYS A 104 0.61 16.64 3.39
CA LYS A 104 1.68 17.11 4.28
C LYS A 104 2.05 16.05 5.32
N GLY A 105 3.32 15.69 5.36
CA GLY A 105 3.86 14.69 6.29
C GLY A 105 3.53 13.25 5.94
N TYR A 106 2.83 12.98 4.82
CA TYR A 106 2.57 11.63 4.35
C TYR A 106 3.78 11.09 3.57
N LEU A 107 4.15 9.82 3.80
CA LEU A 107 5.41 9.28 3.31
C LEU A 107 5.26 8.17 2.27
N LEU A 108 4.03 7.72 1.99
CA LEU A 108 3.77 6.58 1.12
C LEU A 108 3.34 7.03 -0.29
N HIS A 109 3.58 6.17 -1.27
CA HIS A 109 3.20 6.38 -2.68
C HIS A 109 1.86 5.73 -3.06
N TYR A 110 1.11 5.27 -2.07
CA TYR A 110 -0.26 4.78 -2.17
C TYR A 110 -1.10 5.34 -1.00
N PRO A 111 -2.41 5.46 -1.13
CA PRO A 111 -3.28 5.98 -0.08
C PRO A 111 -3.50 4.99 1.07
N GLN A 112 -3.91 5.55 2.21
CA GLN A 112 -4.37 4.80 3.37
C GLN A 112 -5.70 5.35 3.89
N ILE A 113 -6.57 4.46 4.36
CA ILE A 113 -7.74 4.80 5.19
C ILE A 113 -7.32 4.59 6.64
N ILE A 114 -7.29 5.66 7.40
CA ILE A 114 -6.70 5.73 8.73
C ILE A 114 -7.82 5.85 9.78
N LYS A 115 -7.75 5.03 10.83
CA LYS A 115 -8.64 5.14 11.99
C LYS A 115 -8.04 6.08 13.01
N LYS A 116 -8.66 7.24 13.20
CA LYS A 116 -8.22 8.24 14.18
C LYS A 116 -8.24 7.70 15.60
N ASN A 117 -7.45 8.32 16.46
CA ASN A 117 -7.35 7.97 17.89
C ASN A 117 -6.90 6.52 18.17
N THR A 118 -6.19 5.90 17.23
CA THR A 118 -5.46 4.65 17.43
C THR A 118 -3.96 4.94 17.42
N ILE A 119 -3.16 4.03 17.93
CA ILE A 119 -1.70 4.18 17.95
C ILE A 119 -1.08 2.88 17.44
N ALA A 120 -0.30 3.00 16.39
CA ALA A 120 0.56 1.94 15.88
C ALA A 120 1.98 2.49 15.71
N GLN A 121 2.98 1.66 15.89
CA GLN A 121 4.37 2.04 15.66
C GLN A 121 5.09 0.94 14.89
N SER A 122 5.71 1.31 13.79
CA SER A 122 6.48 0.42 12.93
C SER A 122 7.94 0.90 12.84
N ILE A 123 8.85 -0.03 12.54
CA ILE A 123 10.26 0.30 12.25
C ILE A 123 10.39 1.26 11.07
N GLN A 124 9.46 1.21 10.14
CA GLN A 124 9.44 2.05 8.95
C GLN A 124 8.72 3.38 9.17
N SER A 125 8.08 3.56 10.32
CA SER A 125 7.46 4.82 10.69
C SER A 125 8.49 5.94 10.75
N SER A 126 8.04 7.16 10.58
CA SER A 126 8.79 8.35 10.97
C SER A 126 8.94 8.38 12.51
N THR A 127 9.44 9.45 13.08
CA THR A 127 9.62 9.57 14.54
C THR A 127 8.32 9.63 15.34
N GLU A 128 7.18 9.82 14.66
CA GLU A 128 5.85 9.90 15.29
C GLU A 128 5.12 8.56 15.17
N PRO A 129 4.33 8.16 16.18
CA PRO A 129 3.41 7.03 16.09
C PRO A 129 2.42 7.24 14.94
N GLU A 130 2.08 6.17 14.26
CA GLU A 130 1.05 6.15 13.20
C GLU A 130 -0.26 5.63 13.78
N ASN A 131 -1.37 5.86 13.10
CA ASN A 131 -2.65 5.28 13.45
C ASN A 131 -2.82 3.95 12.71
N LEU A 132 -3.77 3.12 13.14
CA LEU A 132 -4.15 1.92 12.39
C LEU A 132 -4.75 2.31 11.04
N PHE A 133 -4.47 1.52 10.01
CA PHE A 133 -4.80 1.84 8.63
C PHE A 133 -5.21 0.62 7.82
N ILE A 134 -5.82 0.89 6.68
CA ILE A 134 -6.03 -0.04 5.58
C ILE A 134 -5.34 0.54 4.35
N ASP A 135 -4.47 -0.24 3.71
CA ASP A 135 -3.75 0.17 2.51
C ASP A 135 -4.65 0.08 1.27
N VAL A 136 -4.64 1.13 0.47
CA VAL A 136 -5.43 1.21 -0.76
C VAL A 136 -4.50 1.25 -1.96
N PHE A 137 -4.36 0.13 -2.65
CA PHE A 137 -3.64 0.09 -3.91
C PHE A 137 -4.54 0.50 -5.06
N ILE A 138 -4.14 1.52 -5.80
CA ILE A 138 -4.95 2.03 -6.90
C ILE A 138 -4.62 1.29 -8.19
N LEU A 139 -5.66 0.72 -8.79
CA LEU A 139 -5.61 0.18 -10.15
C LEU A 139 -5.76 1.34 -11.14
N GLU A 140 -4.64 1.72 -11.74
CA GLU A 140 -4.56 2.81 -12.72
C GLU A 140 -4.80 2.28 -14.13
N ASN A 141 -5.38 3.12 -14.98
CA ASN A 141 -5.50 2.78 -16.40
C ASN A 141 -4.12 2.76 -17.06
N ALA A 142 -3.87 1.78 -17.93
CA ALA A 142 -2.62 1.68 -18.67
C ALA A 142 -2.86 1.73 -20.19
N PRO A 143 -1.94 2.31 -20.98
CA PRO A 143 -2.09 2.38 -22.42
C PRO A 143 -2.24 0.99 -23.06
N ASN A 144 -3.16 0.84 -24.02
CA ASN A 144 -3.29 -0.39 -24.80
C ASN A 144 -2.07 -0.60 -25.71
N ASN A 145 -1.53 0.48 -26.28
CA ASN A 145 -0.29 0.41 -27.04
C ASN A 145 0.88 -0.01 -26.16
N TRP A 146 1.56 -1.10 -26.52
CA TRP A 146 2.63 -1.69 -25.71
C TRP A 146 3.84 -0.77 -25.51
N LEU A 147 4.18 0.06 -26.52
CA LEU A 147 5.31 1.00 -26.44
C LEU A 147 4.99 2.14 -25.47
N LEU A 148 3.80 2.74 -25.59
CA LEU A 148 3.33 3.77 -24.65
C LEU A 148 3.22 3.23 -23.24
N ARG A 149 2.73 1.99 -23.08
CA ARG A 149 2.65 1.32 -21.77
C ARG A 149 4.05 1.11 -21.17
N LYS A 150 5.04 0.69 -21.96
CA LYS A 150 6.43 0.60 -21.49
C LYS A 150 7.00 1.96 -21.10
N MET A 151 6.82 2.98 -21.93
CA MET A 151 7.31 4.32 -21.63
C MET A 151 6.68 4.86 -20.33
N HIS A 152 5.36 4.74 -20.18
CA HIS A 152 4.66 5.12 -18.95
C HIS A 152 5.22 4.35 -17.75
N GLY A 153 5.40 3.03 -17.87
CA GLY A 153 5.96 2.18 -16.82
C GLY A 153 7.39 2.57 -16.41
N PHE A 154 8.25 2.94 -17.36
CA PHE A 154 9.60 3.43 -17.04
C PHE A 154 9.57 4.74 -16.26
N ILE A 155 8.70 5.68 -16.65
CA ILE A 155 8.53 6.95 -15.94
C ILE A 155 8.01 6.70 -14.51
N CYS A 156 6.97 5.87 -14.36
CA CYS A 156 6.44 5.48 -13.06
C CYS A 156 7.51 4.82 -12.17
N SER A 157 8.31 3.90 -12.73
CA SER A 157 9.39 3.21 -12.00
C SER A 157 10.52 4.17 -11.58
N ALA A 158 10.86 5.14 -12.43
CA ALA A 158 11.84 6.17 -12.09
C ALA A 158 11.34 7.06 -10.94
N LEU A 159 10.08 7.45 -10.96
CA LEU A 159 9.47 8.23 -9.88
C LEU A 159 9.40 7.44 -8.57
N LEU A 160 8.99 6.17 -8.59
CA LEU A 160 9.03 5.29 -7.41
C LEU A 160 10.44 5.16 -6.83
N PHE A 161 11.46 5.09 -7.69
CA PHE A 161 12.85 5.09 -7.24
C PHE A 161 13.21 6.39 -6.53
N ILE A 162 12.80 7.55 -7.07
CA ILE A 162 13.03 8.87 -6.46
C ILE A 162 12.30 8.94 -5.11
N ASP A 163 11.02 8.61 -5.07
CA ASP A 163 10.18 8.61 -3.86
C ASP A 163 10.82 7.77 -2.76
N SER A 164 11.19 6.53 -3.07
CA SER A 164 11.82 5.61 -2.12
C SER A 164 13.18 6.13 -1.64
N THR A 165 13.91 6.82 -2.49
CA THR A 165 15.24 7.37 -2.18
C THR A 165 15.13 8.59 -1.27
N VAL A 166 14.19 9.50 -1.56
CA VAL A 166 13.95 10.70 -0.73
C VAL A 166 13.31 10.31 0.62
N ARG A 167 12.37 9.36 0.61
CA ARG A 167 11.76 8.79 1.84
C ARG A 167 12.82 8.21 2.77
N MET A 168 13.80 7.47 2.22
CA MET A 168 14.88 6.86 2.99
C MET A 168 15.62 7.87 3.87
N LYS A 169 15.81 9.11 3.39
CA LYS A 169 16.42 10.18 4.17
C LYS A 169 15.56 10.57 5.38
N LYS A 170 14.23 10.56 5.26
CA LYS A 170 13.34 10.85 6.40
C LYS A 170 13.33 9.74 7.45
N CYS A 171 13.46 8.48 7.00
CA CYS A 171 13.48 7.31 7.88
C CYS A 171 14.90 6.93 8.36
N GLU A 172 15.95 7.62 7.90
CA GLU A 172 17.36 7.28 8.15
C GLU A 172 17.65 7.06 9.64
N LYS A 173 17.21 7.98 10.48
CA LYS A 173 17.49 7.95 11.93
C LYS A 173 16.95 6.68 12.59
N ASN A 174 15.71 6.30 12.29
CA ASN A 174 15.09 5.10 12.83
C ASN A 174 15.74 3.83 12.26
N LEU A 175 15.96 3.80 10.94
CA LEU A 175 16.60 2.66 10.29
C LEU A 175 18.02 2.41 10.79
N LEU A 176 18.78 3.46 11.07
CA LEU A 176 20.11 3.32 11.66
C LEU A 176 20.07 2.94 13.14
N LYS A 177 19.06 3.42 13.90
CA LYS A 177 18.87 3.05 15.30
C LYS A 177 18.51 1.57 15.43
N TYR A 178 17.49 1.13 14.73
CA TYR A 178 16.98 -0.25 14.83
C TYR A 178 17.78 -1.26 14.02
N GLY A 179 18.42 -0.83 12.94
CA GLY A 179 19.25 -1.67 12.07
C GLY A 179 20.73 -1.68 12.44
N SER A 180 21.12 -1.22 13.63
CA SER A 180 22.51 -1.09 14.05
C SER A 180 23.29 -2.41 14.03
N SER A 181 22.61 -3.54 14.20
CA SER A 181 23.18 -4.89 14.13
C SER A 181 23.46 -5.39 12.70
N SER A 182 22.97 -4.70 11.67
CA SER A 182 23.13 -5.13 10.26
C SER A 182 24.02 -4.17 9.45
N PRO A 183 25.32 -4.46 9.27
CA PRO A 183 26.23 -3.63 8.46
C PRO A 183 25.76 -3.47 7.01
N ALA A 184 25.10 -4.50 6.45
CA ALA A 184 24.57 -4.47 5.10
C ALA A 184 23.41 -3.46 4.99
N LEU A 185 22.50 -3.41 5.96
CA LEU A 185 21.42 -2.44 6.02
C LEU A 185 21.96 -1.01 6.16
N ILE A 186 22.90 -0.79 7.08
CA ILE A 186 23.55 0.51 7.29
C ILE A 186 24.17 1.02 5.98
N LYS A 187 24.92 0.15 5.27
CA LYS A 187 25.54 0.49 3.99
C LYS A 187 24.49 0.85 2.94
N ALA A 188 23.42 0.07 2.81
CA ALA A 188 22.33 0.30 1.86
C ALA A 188 21.58 1.62 2.14
N VAL A 189 21.28 1.90 3.41
CA VAL A 189 20.63 3.15 3.84
C VAL A 189 21.52 4.34 3.51
N LYS A 190 22.81 4.32 3.90
CA LYS A 190 23.75 5.42 3.63
C LYS A 190 23.93 5.68 2.13
N GLN A 191 24.00 4.63 1.31
CA GLN A 191 24.07 4.78 -0.15
C GLN A 191 22.81 5.46 -0.70
N ARG A 192 21.61 5.02 -0.28
CA ARG A 192 20.34 5.65 -0.70
C ARG A 192 20.24 7.09 -0.25
N VAL A 193 20.62 7.40 0.99
CA VAL A 193 20.65 8.77 1.52
C VAL A 193 21.64 9.64 0.74
N PHE A 194 22.80 9.12 0.32
CA PHE A 194 23.71 9.85 -0.56
C PHE A 194 23.03 10.23 -1.89
N PHE A 195 22.36 9.29 -2.55
CA PHE A 195 21.64 9.57 -3.79
C PHE A 195 20.45 10.50 -3.59
N SER A 196 19.83 10.54 -2.40
CA SER A 196 18.71 11.45 -2.14
C SER A 196 19.09 12.93 -2.30
N ARG A 197 20.37 13.28 -2.17
CA ARG A 197 20.88 14.66 -2.34
C ARG A 197 20.61 15.20 -3.74
N PHE A 198 20.65 14.33 -4.77
CA PHE A 198 20.37 14.72 -6.16
C PHE A 198 18.89 15.08 -6.38
N PHE A 199 18.01 14.60 -5.51
CA PHE A 199 16.56 14.85 -5.60
C PHE A 199 16.04 15.79 -4.51
N SER A 200 16.93 16.38 -3.71
CA SER A 200 16.57 17.24 -2.56
C SER A 200 16.01 18.60 -2.93
N PHE A 201 15.94 18.94 -4.21
CA PHE A 201 15.37 20.21 -4.69
C PHE A 201 13.84 20.28 -4.54
N PHE A 202 13.16 19.15 -4.39
CA PHE A 202 11.77 19.08 -3.95
C PHE A 202 11.65 18.32 -2.63
N PRO A 203 10.69 18.69 -1.75
CA PRO A 203 10.33 17.87 -0.60
C PRO A 203 9.65 16.57 -1.06
N LEU A 204 9.65 15.54 -0.20
CA LEU A 204 9.07 14.24 -0.51
C LEU A 204 7.61 14.34 -0.94
N GLU A 205 6.82 15.15 -0.25
CA GLU A 205 5.40 15.36 -0.54
C GLU A 205 5.17 15.85 -1.98
N LYS A 206 6.08 16.67 -2.49
CA LYS A 206 6.01 17.15 -3.87
C LYS A 206 6.33 16.05 -4.88
N TRP A 207 7.34 15.21 -4.58
CA TRP A 207 7.65 14.05 -5.40
C TRP A 207 6.49 13.05 -5.41
N LEU A 208 5.94 12.69 -4.26
CA LEU A 208 4.78 11.81 -4.14
C LEU A 208 3.56 12.35 -4.91
N TYR A 209 3.31 13.66 -4.83
CA TYR A 209 2.25 14.29 -5.62
C TYR A 209 2.48 14.16 -7.14
N ILE A 210 3.72 14.36 -7.60
CA ILE A 210 4.09 14.19 -9.02
C ILE A 210 3.89 12.74 -9.44
N SER A 211 4.34 11.79 -8.62
CA SER A 211 4.19 10.35 -8.87
C SER A 211 2.72 9.97 -9.01
N ASP A 212 1.86 10.37 -8.07
CA ASP A 212 0.42 10.10 -8.11
C ASP A 212 -0.23 10.66 -9.39
N ARG A 213 0.17 11.86 -9.81
CA ARG A 213 -0.34 12.49 -11.05
C ARG A 213 0.11 11.74 -12.30
N VAL A 214 1.35 11.26 -12.32
CA VAL A 214 1.88 10.49 -13.44
C VAL A 214 1.27 9.08 -13.48
N PHE A 215 1.08 8.44 -12.34
CA PHE A 215 0.37 7.14 -12.28
C PHE A 215 -1.03 7.25 -12.85
N ALA A 216 -1.74 8.30 -12.50
CA ALA A 216 -3.10 8.60 -12.97
C ALA A 216 -3.16 9.35 -14.32
N LEU A 217 -2.11 9.30 -15.15
CA LEU A 217 -2.04 10.06 -16.40
C LEU A 217 -3.10 9.61 -17.42
N ILE A 218 -3.34 8.30 -17.52
CA ILE A 218 -4.28 7.72 -18.46
C ILE A 218 -5.69 7.77 -17.88
N LYS A 219 -6.54 8.60 -18.48
CA LYS A 219 -7.92 8.82 -18.00
C LYS A 219 -8.97 7.92 -18.67
N ASP A 220 -8.58 7.24 -19.72
CA ASP A 220 -9.48 6.36 -20.48
C ASP A 220 -9.80 5.09 -19.68
N GLU A 221 -11.03 5.02 -19.19
CA GLU A 221 -11.54 3.88 -18.40
C GLU A 221 -11.88 2.65 -19.27
N THR A 222 -11.73 2.75 -20.59
CA THR A 222 -12.00 1.65 -21.52
C THR A 222 -10.75 0.88 -21.93
N THR A 223 -9.57 1.29 -21.40
CA THR A 223 -8.31 0.57 -21.67
C THR A 223 -8.42 -0.90 -21.25
N GLU A 224 -7.81 -1.79 -22.04
CA GLU A 224 -7.78 -3.24 -21.78
C GLU A 224 -6.93 -3.60 -20.55
N TYR A 225 -6.01 -2.70 -20.16
CA TYR A 225 -5.04 -2.97 -19.11
C TYR A 225 -5.20 -2.01 -17.94
N LEU A 226 -5.00 -2.57 -16.73
CA LEU A 226 -4.80 -1.88 -15.48
C LEU A 226 -3.39 -2.16 -14.97
N VAL A 227 -2.86 -1.25 -14.16
CA VAL A 227 -1.58 -1.41 -13.47
C VAL A 227 -1.69 -0.95 -12.02
N ALA A 228 -0.92 -1.56 -11.12
CA ALA A 228 -0.78 -1.09 -9.75
C ALA A 228 0.66 -0.58 -9.51
N PRO A 229 0.99 0.67 -9.86
CA PRO A 229 2.36 1.18 -9.68
C PRO A 229 2.81 1.16 -8.22
N GLY A 230 1.87 1.36 -7.29
CA GLY A 230 2.11 1.32 -5.84
C GLY A 230 2.11 -0.08 -5.23
N GLY A 231 1.77 -1.11 -5.99
CA GLY A 231 1.71 -2.49 -5.50
C GLY A 231 3.07 -3.12 -5.23
N ALA A 232 3.07 -4.34 -4.69
CA ALA A 232 4.27 -5.04 -4.22
C ALA A 232 5.31 -5.32 -5.32
N LYS A 233 4.85 -5.58 -6.56
CA LYS A 233 5.71 -5.82 -7.73
C LYS A 233 5.81 -4.60 -8.65
N HIS A 234 5.23 -3.47 -8.25
CA HIS A 234 5.24 -2.22 -9.00
C HIS A 234 4.68 -2.35 -10.42
N TYR A 235 4.84 -1.32 -11.25
CA TYR A 235 4.21 -1.21 -12.55
C TYR A 235 4.38 -2.44 -13.44
N PHE A 236 5.61 -2.91 -13.64
CA PHE A 236 5.89 -4.00 -14.60
C PHE A 236 5.54 -5.39 -14.09
N GLY A 237 5.47 -5.56 -12.78
CA GLY A 237 5.08 -6.83 -12.16
C GLY A 237 3.58 -6.94 -11.92
N GLU A 238 2.85 -5.83 -12.04
CA GLU A 238 1.41 -5.76 -11.78
C GLU A 238 0.67 -5.07 -12.93
N ILE A 239 0.83 -5.61 -14.14
CA ILE A 239 0.03 -5.28 -15.31
C ILE A 239 -1.07 -6.33 -15.43
N PHE A 240 -2.31 -5.91 -15.36
CA PHE A 240 -3.49 -6.78 -15.34
C PHE A 240 -4.37 -6.55 -16.56
N GLU A 241 -5.01 -7.59 -17.07
CA GLU A 241 -6.18 -7.45 -17.92
C GLU A 241 -7.34 -6.89 -17.09
N ARG A 242 -7.94 -5.79 -17.53
CA ARG A 242 -9.05 -5.12 -16.81
C ARG A 242 -10.18 -6.09 -16.48
N SER A 243 -10.60 -6.92 -17.44
CA SER A 243 -11.70 -7.87 -17.27
C SER A 243 -11.50 -8.83 -16.10
N ARG A 244 -10.25 -9.20 -15.79
CA ARG A 244 -9.90 -10.10 -14.72
C ARG A 244 -9.94 -9.43 -13.34
N MET A 245 -9.63 -8.10 -13.29
CA MET A 245 -9.53 -7.35 -12.03
C MET A 245 -10.79 -6.58 -11.67
N THR A 246 -11.74 -6.41 -12.59
CA THR A 246 -12.98 -5.66 -12.35
C THR A 246 -14.23 -6.56 -12.24
N SER A 247 -14.04 -7.86 -12.24
CA SER A 247 -15.08 -8.85 -12.01
C SER A 247 -14.86 -9.49 -10.64
N TYR A 248 -15.83 -9.38 -9.74
CA TYR A 248 -15.68 -9.78 -8.34
C TYR A 248 -16.54 -10.97 -7.98
N LYS A 249 -16.12 -11.71 -6.95
CA LYS A 249 -16.92 -12.65 -6.19
C LYS A 249 -16.74 -12.37 -4.69
N THR A 250 -17.72 -12.77 -3.90
CA THR A 250 -17.61 -12.72 -2.44
C THR A 250 -16.87 -13.93 -1.92
N THR A 251 -16.11 -13.75 -0.87
CA THR A 251 -15.45 -14.82 -0.12
C THR A 251 -15.52 -14.52 1.37
N LYS A 252 -15.45 -15.57 2.19
CA LYS A 252 -15.39 -15.42 3.64
C LYS A 252 -14.08 -14.75 4.04
N PHE A 253 -14.14 -13.82 5.00
CA PHE A 253 -13.00 -13.21 5.67
C PHE A 253 -13.38 -12.92 7.13
N GLU A 254 -12.83 -13.70 8.07
CA GLU A 254 -13.24 -13.71 9.48
C GLU A 254 -14.75 -13.98 9.65
N ASP A 255 -15.46 -13.07 10.30
CA ASP A 255 -16.91 -13.10 10.48
C ASP A 255 -17.69 -12.36 9.37
N GLN A 256 -16.99 -11.87 8.33
CA GLN A 256 -17.53 -11.08 7.23
C GLN A 256 -17.42 -11.81 5.89
N CYS A 257 -17.99 -11.20 4.85
CA CYS A 257 -17.76 -11.56 3.45
C CYS A 257 -17.27 -10.35 2.68
N PHE A 258 -16.13 -10.47 2.01
CA PHE A 258 -15.53 -9.39 1.22
C PHE A 258 -15.35 -9.81 -0.24
N PHE A 259 -15.12 -8.81 -1.10
CA PHE A 259 -14.90 -9.04 -2.52
C PHE A 259 -13.45 -9.43 -2.80
N ILE A 260 -13.27 -10.39 -3.70
CA ILE A 260 -12.00 -10.69 -4.37
C ILE A 260 -12.23 -10.73 -5.88
N PRO A 261 -11.19 -10.53 -6.72
CA PRO A 261 -11.30 -10.77 -8.15
C PRO A 261 -11.80 -12.20 -8.43
N LYS A 262 -12.68 -12.40 -9.41
CA LYS A 262 -13.11 -13.76 -9.77
C LYS A 262 -11.93 -14.63 -10.18
N ASP A 263 -10.97 -14.02 -10.89
CA ASP A 263 -9.73 -14.67 -11.35
C ASP A 263 -8.57 -14.38 -10.39
N TYR A 264 -8.81 -14.60 -9.09
CA TYR A 264 -7.82 -14.35 -8.04
C TYR A 264 -6.57 -15.23 -8.18
N ASP A 265 -6.69 -16.45 -8.73
CA ASP A 265 -5.53 -17.32 -8.99
C ASP A 265 -4.56 -16.68 -9.98
N TYR A 266 -5.09 -16.02 -11.03
CA TYR A 266 -4.27 -15.23 -11.94
C TYR A 266 -3.49 -14.13 -11.20
N TYR A 267 -4.18 -13.36 -10.35
CA TYR A 267 -3.53 -12.31 -9.58
C TYR A 267 -2.45 -12.86 -8.63
N LEU A 268 -2.78 -13.89 -7.84
CA LEU A 268 -1.83 -14.50 -6.90
C LEU A 268 -0.60 -15.07 -7.62
N SER A 269 -0.78 -15.65 -8.81
CA SER A 269 0.35 -16.16 -9.63
C SER A 269 1.33 -15.06 -10.06
N LEU A 270 0.84 -13.84 -10.32
CA LEU A 270 1.68 -12.70 -10.71
C LEU A 270 2.53 -12.17 -9.56
N ILE A 271 1.98 -12.14 -8.36
CA ILE A 271 2.70 -11.66 -7.17
C ILE A 271 3.56 -12.74 -6.51
N HIS A 272 3.55 -13.97 -7.05
CA HIS A 272 4.31 -15.14 -6.55
C HIS A 272 3.99 -15.49 -5.10
N ILE A 273 2.71 -15.58 -4.78
CA ILE A 273 2.22 -16.01 -3.47
C ILE A 273 1.47 -17.35 -3.62
#